data_1e1ea915d0096c7e9c33f33d0b9f6a94
#
_entry.id   1e1ea915d0096c7e9c33f33d0b9f6a94
#
_cell.length_a   1.000
_cell.length_b   1.000
_cell.length_c   1.000
_cell.angle_alpha   90.00
_cell.angle_beta   90.00
_cell.angle_gamma   90.00
#
_symmetry.space_group_name_H-M   'P 1'
#
loop_
_entity.id
_entity.type
_entity.pdbx_description
1 polymer ?
#
loop_
_entity_poly.entity_id
_entity_poly.type
_entity_poly.pdbx_seq_one_letter_code
_entity_poly.pdbx_strand_id
1 'polypeptide(L)'
;EVSFMVFGGKYSHSILKKAKSGDFRVQDDFGGTVHPYEASQEEKEFVENVIAQCDELPVYARVDVMWDNNNKLCLSELEMIEPELWFRESSQAASAMADAVCDHISGVSEHR
;
A
#
# COMPACT_ATOMS: atom_id res chain seq x y z
N GLU A 1 -5.43 -1.42 11.56
CA GLU A 1 -4.71 -1.83 10.35
C GLU A 1 -4.47 -0.64 9.43
N VAL A 2 -3.27 -0.52 8.92
CA VAL A 2 -2.88 0.55 8.00
C VAL A 2 -2.52 -0.08 6.66
N SER A 3 -3.04 0.50 5.58
CA SER A 3 -2.71 0.07 4.22
C SER A 3 -1.84 1.12 3.55
N PHE A 4 -0.71 0.67 3.01
CA PHE A 4 0.26 1.53 2.33
C PHE A 4 0.21 1.22 0.83
N MET A 5 0.03 2.25 0.03
CA MET A 5 0.00 2.11 -1.42
C MET A 5 1.38 2.44 -1.99
N VAL A 6 1.89 1.53 -2.83
CA VAL A 6 3.24 1.60 -3.38
C VAL A 6 3.17 1.48 -4.90
N PHE A 7 3.78 2.41 -5.61
CA PHE A 7 3.80 2.42 -7.08
C PHE A 7 5.23 2.42 -7.57
N GLY A 8 5.57 1.43 -8.39
CA GLY A 8 6.93 1.30 -8.90
C GLY A 8 7.98 1.13 -7.80
N GLY A 9 7.59 0.51 -6.68
CA GLY A 9 8.47 0.30 -5.54
C GLY A 9 8.60 1.49 -4.60
N LYS A 10 7.87 2.58 -4.85
CA LYS A 10 7.94 3.79 -4.04
C LYS A 10 6.62 4.05 -3.32
N TYR A 11 6.73 4.41 -2.06
CA TYR A 11 5.58 4.78 -1.25
C TYR A 11 4.83 5.96 -1.87
N SER A 12 3.51 5.85 -1.92
CA SER A 12 2.63 6.93 -2.41
C SER A 12 1.83 7.54 -1.27
N HIS A 13 0.94 6.77 -0.70
CA HIS A 13 0.05 7.26 0.36
C HIS A 13 -0.40 6.08 1.23
N SER A 14 -1.08 6.39 2.31
CA SER A 14 -1.57 5.35 3.21
C SER A 14 -2.88 5.77 3.86
N ILE A 15 -3.62 4.77 4.30
CA ILE A 15 -4.89 4.97 5.00
C ILE A 15 -4.94 4.10 6.26
N LEU A 16 -5.66 4.58 7.25
CA LEU A 16 -5.94 3.84 8.46
C LEU A 16 -7.37 3.30 8.38
N LYS A 17 -7.51 2.01 8.55
CA LYS A 17 -8.82 1.36 8.57
C LYS A 17 -9.21 1.10 10.03
N LYS A 18 -10.38 1.58 10.43
CA LYS A 18 -10.92 1.35 11.77
C LYS A 18 -12.16 0.48 11.66
N ALA A 19 -12.21 -0.59 12.46
CA ALA A 19 -13.36 -1.45 12.52
C ALA A 19 -14.55 -0.69 13.14
N LYS A 20 -15.77 -1.09 12.75
CA LYS A 20 -16.98 -0.63 13.41
C LYS A 20 -16.91 -1.07 14.89
N SER A 21 -17.45 -0.23 15.77
CA SER A 21 -17.49 -0.53 17.20
C SER A 21 -18.12 -1.91 17.45
N GLY A 22 -17.41 -2.78 18.14
CA GLY A 22 -17.86 -4.14 18.43
C GLY A 22 -17.61 -5.14 17.32
N ASP A 23 -17.03 -4.74 16.19
CA ASP A 23 -16.71 -5.62 15.08
C ASP A 23 -15.19 -5.67 14.91
N PHE A 24 -14.63 -6.88 14.74
CA PHE A 24 -13.19 -7.06 14.52
C PHE A 24 -12.79 -6.92 13.05
N ARG A 25 -13.77 -6.83 12.13
CA ARG A 25 -13.49 -6.73 10.70
C ARG A 25 -13.29 -5.27 10.31
N VAL A 26 -12.25 -4.99 9.52
CA VAL A 26 -11.87 -3.63 9.14
C VAL A 26 -12.05 -3.39 7.64
N GLN A 27 -13.18 -3.79 7.08
CA GLN A 27 -13.52 -3.59 5.69
C GLN A 27 -14.71 -2.64 5.57
N ASP A 28 -14.75 -1.84 4.51
CA ASP A 28 -15.78 -0.83 4.32
C ASP A 28 -17.19 -1.44 4.34
N ASP A 29 -17.36 -2.61 3.74
CA ASP A 29 -18.66 -3.28 3.66
C ASP A 29 -19.14 -3.84 5.02
N PHE A 30 -18.29 -3.82 6.04
CA PHE A 30 -18.67 -4.21 7.40
C PHE A 30 -18.89 -3.00 8.31
N GLY A 31 -19.01 -1.81 7.72
CA GLY A 31 -19.27 -0.60 8.49
C GLY A 31 -18.03 0.04 9.11
N GLY A 32 -16.85 -0.38 8.69
CA GLY A 32 -15.61 0.26 9.10
C GLY A 32 -15.42 1.60 8.42
N THR A 33 -14.47 2.38 8.91
CA THR A 33 -14.15 3.70 8.36
C THR A 33 -12.70 3.76 7.89
N VAL A 34 -12.46 4.61 6.89
CA VAL A 34 -11.15 4.82 6.28
C VAL A 34 -10.73 6.28 6.53
N HIS A 35 -9.51 6.46 7.01
CA HIS A 35 -8.96 7.78 7.31
C HIS A 35 -7.59 7.94 6.68
N PRO A 36 -7.23 9.14 6.20
CA PRO A 36 -5.85 9.38 5.78
C PRO A 36 -4.87 9.07 6.91
N TYR A 37 -3.72 8.52 6.57
CA TYR A 37 -2.70 8.17 7.55
C TYR A 37 -1.35 8.75 7.12
N GLU A 38 -0.72 9.49 8.02
CA GLU A 38 0.59 10.06 7.79
C GLU A 38 1.67 9.06 8.21
N ALA A 39 2.31 8.44 7.24
CA ALA A 39 3.32 7.42 7.51
C ALA A 39 4.62 8.06 8.02
N SER A 40 5.25 7.42 9.01
CA SER A 40 6.58 7.81 9.46
C SER A 40 7.63 7.34 8.46
N GLN A 41 8.84 7.89 8.54
CA GLN A 41 9.92 7.45 7.68
C GLN A 41 10.27 5.98 7.88
N GLU A 42 10.24 5.52 9.13
CA GLU A 42 10.49 4.11 9.46
C GLU A 42 9.44 3.20 8.81
N GLU A 43 8.18 3.61 8.84
CA GLU A 43 7.09 2.85 8.22
C GLU A 43 7.23 2.79 6.72
N LYS A 44 7.61 3.91 6.08
CA LYS A 44 7.84 3.95 4.63
C LYS A 44 8.99 3.01 4.24
N GLU A 45 10.06 3.00 5.00
CA GLU A 45 11.18 2.12 4.75
C GLU A 45 10.82 0.66 4.91
N PHE A 46 10.04 0.33 5.94
CA PHE A 46 9.55 -1.02 6.14
C PHE A 46 8.76 -1.51 4.91
N VAL A 47 7.83 -0.68 4.45
CA VAL A 47 6.95 -1.02 3.33
C VAL A 47 7.74 -1.18 2.04
N GLU A 48 8.67 -0.26 1.77
CA GLU A 48 9.49 -0.34 0.56
C GLU A 48 10.43 -1.55 0.59
N ASN A 49 10.91 -1.93 1.77
CA ASN A 49 11.72 -3.14 1.93
C ASN A 49 10.93 -4.41 1.67
N VAL A 50 9.66 -4.46 2.08
CA VAL A 50 8.78 -5.59 1.77
C VAL A 50 8.66 -5.76 0.26
N ILE A 51 8.44 -4.68 -0.46
CA ILE A 51 8.30 -4.71 -1.92
C ILE A 51 9.63 -5.10 -2.58
N ALA A 52 10.74 -4.62 -2.05
CA ALA A 52 12.07 -4.92 -2.61
C ALA A 52 12.43 -6.40 -2.55
N GLN A 53 11.76 -7.18 -1.71
CA GLN A 53 12.00 -8.61 -1.60
C GLN A 53 11.23 -9.45 -2.61
N CYS A 54 10.36 -8.82 -3.39
CA CYS A 54 9.67 -9.50 -4.48
C CYS A 54 10.66 -9.77 -5.63
N ASP A 55 10.50 -10.91 -6.30
CA ASP A 55 11.37 -11.29 -7.43
C ASP A 55 11.31 -10.26 -8.55
N GLU A 56 10.14 -9.73 -8.81
CA GLU A 56 9.93 -8.66 -9.78
C GLU A 56 9.28 -7.48 -9.06
N LEU A 57 9.72 -6.26 -9.40
CA LEU A 57 9.14 -5.05 -8.84
C LEU A 57 7.71 -4.87 -9.37
N PRO A 58 6.69 -4.92 -8.51
CA PRO A 58 5.32 -4.73 -8.99
C PRO A 58 5.09 -3.28 -9.40
N VAL A 59 4.23 -3.08 -10.41
CA VAL A 59 3.84 -1.73 -10.84
C VAL A 59 3.08 -1.05 -9.72
N TYR A 60 2.18 -1.77 -9.08
CA TYR A 60 1.45 -1.27 -7.92
C TYR A 60 1.32 -2.39 -6.89
N ALA A 61 1.20 -1.98 -5.64
CA ALA A 61 0.99 -2.92 -4.54
C ALA A 61 0.32 -2.22 -3.38
N ARG A 62 -0.42 -2.98 -2.60
CA ARG A 62 -0.95 -2.52 -1.33
C ARG A 62 -0.34 -3.39 -0.24
N VAL A 63 0.32 -2.75 0.72
CA VAL A 63 0.95 -3.42 1.85
C VAL A 63 0.15 -3.11 3.10
N ASP A 64 -0.49 -4.11 3.67
CA ASP A 64 -1.27 -3.97 4.90
C ASP A 64 -0.41 -4.37 6.08
N VAL A 65 -0.34 -3.51 7.09
CA VAL A 65 0.48 -3.77 8.27
C VAL A 65 -0.35 -3.63 9.55
N MET A 66 0.11 -4.33 10.55
CA MET A 66 -0.42 -4.26 11.92
C MET A 66 0.77 -4.17 12.87
N TRP A 67 0.50 -3.77 14.10
CA TRP A 67 1.52 -3.77 15.16
C TRP A 67 1.25 -4.96 16.06
N ASP A 68 2.30 -5.71 16.42
CA ASP A 68 2.19 -6.82 17.33
C ASP A 68 2.08 -6.32 18.79
N ASN A 69 2.01 -7.25 19.74
CA ASN A 69 1.89 -6.92 21.16
C ASN A 69 3.13 -6.19 21.71
N ASN A 70 4.25 -6.24 20.98
CA ASN A 70 5.48 -5.53 21.33
C ASN A 70 5.62 -4.23 20.56
N ASN A 71 4.53 -3.79 19.89
CA ASN A 71 4.47 -2.57 19.11
C ASN A 71 5.43 -2.56 17.91
N LYS A 72 5.68 -3.73 17.33
CA LYS A 72 6.50 -3.87 16.12
C LYS A 72 5.61 -4.00 14.90
N LEU A 73 6.07 -3.41 13.79
CA LEU A 73 5.39 -3.52 12.51
C LEU A 73 5.45 -4.95 11.99
N CYS A 74 4.31 -5.46 11.59
CA CYS A 74 4.19 -6.80 11.01
C CYS A 74 3.39 -6.73 9.72
N LEU A 75 3.86 -7.42 8.69
CA LEU A 75 3.12 -7.54 7.45
C LEU A 75 1.88 -8.39 7.68
N SER A 76 0.71 -7.83 7.39
CA SER A 76 -0.55 -8.54 7.50
C SER A 76 -0.93 -9.14 6.14
N GLU A 77 -0.82 -8.35 5.08
CA GLU A 77 -1.20 -8.77 3.74
C GLU A 77 -0.43 -7.99 2.70
N LEU A 78 -0.11 -8.64 1.60
CA LEU A 78 0.50 -8.00 0.43
C LEU A 78 -0.37 -8.33 -0.78
N GLU A 79 -0.99 -7.31 -1.37
CA GLU A 79 -1.86 -7.47 -2.53
C GLU A 79 -1.28 -6.76 -3.74
N MET A 80 -1.18 -7.49 -4.85
CA MET A 80 -0.64 -6.99 -6.10
C MET A 80 -1.58 -7.20 -7.28
N ILE A 81 -2.76 -7.79 -7.05
CA ILE A 81 -3.76 -8.07 -8.08
C ILE A 81 -5.08 -7.42 -7.66
N GLU A 82 -5.47 -6.39 -8.39
CA GLU A 82 -6.74 -5.67 -8.22
C GLU A 82 -7.08 -5.25 -6.78
N PRO A 83 -6.11 -4.71 -6.00
CA PRO A 83 -6.46 -4.20 -4.67
C PRO A 83 -7.19 -2.87 -4.76
N GLU A 84 -7.93 -2.53 -3.71
CA GLU A 84 -8.41 -1.16 -3.53
C GLU A 84 -7.21 -0.29 -3.19
N LEU A 85 -6.96 0.76 -3.96
CA LEU A 85 -5.77 1.63 -3.80
C LEU A 85 -6.09 3.01 -3.26
N TRP A 86 -7.35 3.31 -3.00
CA TRP A 86 -7.81 4.57 -2.41
C TRP A 86 -7.24 5.81 -3.08
N PHE A 87 -7.36 5.90 -4.41
CA PHE A 87 -6.90 7.08 -5.16
C PHE A 87 -7.58 8.36 -4.67
N ARG A 88 -8.80 8.25 -4.16
CA ARG A 88 -9.56 9.39 -3.64
C ARG A 88 -8.91 10.04 -2.40
N GLU A 89 -8.02 9.32 -1.74
CA GLU A 89 -7.34 9.81 -0.53
C GLU A 89 -6.00 10.49 -0.83
N SER A 90 -5.62 10.60 -2.09
CA SER A 90 -4.38 11.26 -2.49
C SER A 90 -4.52 11.87 -3.88
N SER A 91 -4.35 13.18 -3.98
CA SER A 91 -4.45 13.89 -5.26
C SER A 91 -3.32 13.55 -6.23
N GLN A 92 -2.23 12.95 -5.75
CA GLN A 92 -1.06 12.62 -6.57
C GLN A 92 -0.99 11.14 -6.94
N ALA A 93 -1.88 10.31 -6.41
CA ALA A 93 -1.79 8.86 -6.58
C ALA A 93 -1.95 8.41 -8.04
N ALA A 94 -2.90 8.99 -8.76
CA ALA A 94 -3.12 8.62 -10.15
C ALA A 94 -1.92 8.91 -11.03
N SER A 95 -1.26 10.05 -10.80
CA SER A 95 -0.03 10.43 -11.52
C SER A 95 1.10 9.47 -11.18
N ALA A 96 1.28 9.12 -9.91
CA ALA A 96 2.31 8.18 -9.49
C ALA A 96 2.10 6.81 -10.11
N MET A 97 0.85 6.35 -10.17
CA MET A 97 0.52 5.06 -10.79
C MET A 97 0.82 5.11 -12.29
N ALA A 98 0.45 6.21 -12.96
CA ALA A 98 0.71 6.37 -14.39
C ALA A 98 2.21 6.34 -14.67
N ASP A 99 3.03 7.02 -13.86
CA ASP A 99 4.48 7.01 -14.00
C ASP A 99 5.04 5.61 -13.83
N ALA A 100 4.54 4.86 -12.85
CA ALA A 100 4.99 3.48 -12.60
C ALA A 100 4.66 2.56 -13.78
N VAL A 101 3.48 2.73 -14.37
CA VAL A 101 3.09 1.95 -15.55
C VAL A 101 4.00 2.28 -16.74
N CYS A 102 4.27 3.56 -16.96
CA CYS A 102 5.14 4.00 -18.06
C CYS A 102 6.56 3.45 -17.88
N ASP A 103 7.09 3.52 -16.67
CA ASP A 103 8.43 3.00 -16.37
C ASP A 103 8.51 1.51 -16.61
N HIS A 104 7.49 0.76 -16.21
CA HIS A 104 7.43 -0.68 -16.42
C HIS A 104 7.42 -1.03 -17.91
N ILE A 105 6.61 -0.33 -18.69
CA ILE A 105 6.53 -0.55 -20.14
C ILE A 105 7.87 -0.24 -20.80
N SER A 106 8.54 0.84 -20.41
CA SER A 106 9.85 1.20 -20.94
C SER A 106 10.90 0.15 -20.62
N GLY A 107 10.89 -0.37 -19.39
CA GLY A 107 11.80 -1.44 -18.99
C GLY A 107 11.60 -2.71 -19.79
N VAL A 108 10.34 -3.09 -20.03
CA VAL A 108 10.04 -4.26 -20.86
C VAL A 108 10.53 -4.07 -22.28
N SER A 109 10.37 -2.86 -22.84
CA SER A 109 10.83 -2.55 -24.21
C SER A 109 12.36 -2.65 -24.31
N GLU A 110 13.07 -2.25 -23.28
CA GLU A 110 14.54 -2.30 -23.27
C GLU A 110 15.10 -3.72 -23.24
N HIS A 111 14.33 -4.68 -22.74
CA HIS A 111 14.76 -6.06 -22.59
C HIS A 111 14.42 -6.96 -23.78
N ARG A 112 13.90 -6.40 -24.84
CA ARG A 112 13.58 -7.16 -26.06
C ARG A 112 14.71 -7.24 -27.06
#